data_2e23f8cc58264b83aaf7b8e4907062ea
#
_entry.id   2e23f8cc58264b83aaf7b8e4907062ea
#
_cell.length_a   1.000
_cell.length_b   1.000
_cell.length_c   1.000
_cell.angle_alpha   90.00
_cell.angle_beta   90.00
_cell.angle_gamma   90.00
#
_symmetry.space_group_name_H-M   'P 1'
#
loop_
_entity.id
_entity.type
_entity.pdbx_description
1 polymer ?
#
loop_
_entity_poly.entity_id
_entity_poly.type
_entity_poly.pdbx_seq_one_letter_code
_entity_poly.pdbx_strand_id
1 'polypeptide(L)'
;MEGQSGGTLTVGVPKETAPGERRVALIPDTVKRLTGSGVKVNVQRHAGEASGHNDDAYVAAGAGIVEDARQAFAADVVIKVQKPTPDETAMMRSGATLIALLQPMTNIDLVSDLTARNITSFSMDAIPRTTRAQSMDVLSSQATVAGYKAVLMAADTLPKFFPMLTTAAGSIIPAKVLVVGAGVAGLQAIATARRLGAVVEAYDTRPVVKEQVESLGAKFVDIPVDTSDTQTAGGYAKEVSAETLRRQQEVLADHAAKSDVVITTAAVPGRAAPRLISKETVERMRPGSVIVDLAAETGGNVEVTKAGETVHHHGVAVMGQLNLPSTMPVHASQMYAKNIQNLLELLIKKGAFDPDYNDEIVKGTVITRNGEVVHEMTKQRVAEAGVASPPPVAAPPPADATAAPKATAPDQASPQGIEIVTETIEIVETDAGAIIVDEIDVVDIVADVPDSAPADQGSRMGLRMDAGENGSVPGDGTHNCPPGFPIKANAQSQIYHPPDSSSYHQTIPEFCFATAEGAEAAGFRASRT
;
A
#
# COMPACT_ATOMS: atom_id res chain seq x y z
N MET A 1 33.29 -23.02 -0.97
CA MET A 1 32.18 -23.35 -0.06
C MET A 1 32.65 -23.03 1.36
N GLU A 2 32.50 -21.79 1.77
CA GLU A 2 32.75 -21.42 3.16
C GLU A 2 31.38 -21.23 3.80
N GLY A 3 31.06 -22.11 4.77
CA GLY A 3 29.80 -22.11 5.48
C GLY A 3 29.66 -20.83 6.28
N GLN A 4 28.58 -20.09 6.06
CA GLN A 4 28.17 -19.02 6.94
C GLN A 4 27.99 -19.58 8.35
N SER A 5 28.64 -18.95 9.32
CA SER A 5 28.55 -19.20 10.74
C SER A 5 27.07 -19.31 11.17
N GLY A 6 26.73 -20.35 11.95
CA GLY A 6 25.38 -20.73 12.37
C GLY A 6 24.66 -19.72 13.28
N GLY A 7 24.55 -18.47 12.89
CA GLY A 7 23.71 -17.45 13.53
C GLY A 7 22.28 -17.50 12.98
N THR A 8 21.29 -17.17 13.81
CA THR A 8 19.89 -17.02 13.40
C THR A 8 19.78 -15.89 12.38
N LEU A 9 19.15 -16.16 11.22
CA LEU A 9 18.88 -15.15 10.19
C LEU A 9 18.10 -13.96 10.77
N THR A 10 18.58 -12.75 10.50
CA THR A 10 17.93 -11.51 10.94
C THR A 10 17.30 -10.77 9.77
N VAL A 11 16.06 -10.34 9.94
CA VAL A 11 15.33 -9.48 9.01
C VAL A 11 15.09 -8.12 9.66
N GLY A 12 15.43 -7.04 8.98
CA GLY A 12 15.22 -5.68 9.44
C GLY A 12 14.11 -4.98 8.63
N VAL A 13 13.22 -4.32 9.34
CA VAL A 13 12.14 -3.51 8.76
C VAL A 13 12.29 -2.08 9.26
N PRO A 14 12.99 -1.22 8.53
CA PRO A 14 13.11 0.20 8.89
C PRO A 14 11.79 0.93 8.64
N LYS A 15 11.62 2.07 9.32
CA LYS A 15 10.56 3.03 9.01
C LYS A 15 10.84 3.68 7.67
N GLU A 16 9.81 3.84 6.84
CA GLU A 16 9.94 4.55 5.57
C GLU A 16 10.16 6.04 5.77
N THR A 17 11.10 6.60 5.02
CA THR A 17 11.52 8.01 5.11
C THR A 17 11.17 8.81 3.86
N ALA A 18 10.73 8.15 2.78
CA ALA A 18 10.34 8.83 1.55
C ALA A 18 9.13 9.76 1.79
N PRO A 19 9.15 11.00 1.26
CA PRO A 19 8.06 11.95 1.46
C PRO A 19 6.70 11.36 1.07
N GLY A 20 5.72 11.44 1.98
CA GLY A 20 4.38 10.93 1.76
C GLY A 20 4.24 9.40 1.83
N GLU A 21 5.31 8.63 2.10
CA GLU A 21 5.22 7.19 2.28
C GLU A 21 4.66 6.86 3.67
N ARG A 22 3.59 6.07 3.68
CA ARG A 22 2.86 5.68 4.89
C ARG A 22 2.73 4.17 5.02
N ARG A 23 3.14 3.42 4.00
CA ARG A 23 3.14 1.95 4.02
C ARG A 23 4.28 1.43 4.87
N VAL A 24 4.17 0.18 5.29
CA VAL A 24 5.24 -0.59 5.90
C VAL A 24 5.46 -1.88 5.11
N ALA A 25 6.70 -2.33 5.02
CA ALA A 25 7.06 -3.47 4.17
C ALA A 25 6.53 -4.82 4.70
N LEU A 26 6.50 -5.00 6.02
CA LEU A 26 5.94 -6.18 6.68
C LEU A 26 4.90 -5.77 7.72
N ILE A 27 3.76 -6.46 7.74
CA ILE A 27 2.73 -6.32 8.78
C ILE A 27 2.87 -7.42 9.85
N PRO A 28 2.27 -7.28 11.04
CA PRO A 28 2.38 -8.26 12.12
C PRO A 28 2.11 -9.71 11.70
N ASP A 29 1.12 -9.96 10.84
CA ASP A 29 0.80 -11.30 10.34
C ASP A 29 1.94 -11.94 9.55
N THR A 30 2.62 -11.16 8.71
CA THR A 30 3.79 -11.62 7.95
C THR A 30 4.99 -11.85 8.88
N VAL A 31 5.19 -10.95 9.84
CA VAL A 31 6.24 -11.09 10.88
C VAL A 31 6.03 -12.37 11.68
N LYS A 32 4.80 -12.67 12.13
CA LYS A 32 4.47 -13.89 12.88
C LYS A 32 4.84 -15.16 12.11
N ARG A 33 4.68 -15.18 10.78
CA ARG A 33 5.10 -16.34 9.96
C ARG A 33 6.62 -16.49 9.90
N LEU A 34 7.35 -15.37 9.75
CA LEU A 34 8.82 -15.38 9.72
C LEU A 34 9.40 -15.82 11.06
N THR A 35 8.92 -15.27 12.17
CA THR A 35 9.37 -15.64 13.52
C THR A 35 9.04 -17.09 13.85
N GLY A 36 7.87 -17.58 13.40
CA GLY A 36 7.49 -18.99 13.50
C GLY A 36 8.38 -19.95 12.71
N SER A 37 9.08 -19.47 11.67
CA SER A 37 10.09 -20.25 10.92
C SER A 37 11.52 -20.15 11.50
N GLY A 38 11.70 -19.48 12.64
CA GLY A 38 12.98 -19.32 13.31
C GLY A 38 13.81 -18.11 12.85
N VAL A 39 13.22 -17.20 12.06
CA VAL A 39 13.85 -15.95 11.64
C VAL A 39 13.65 -14.89 12.73
N LYS A 40 14.70 -14.16 13.09
CA LYS A 40 14.60 -13.00 13.98
C LYS A 40 14.21 -11.77 13.17
N VAL A 41 13.13 -11.09 13.56
CA VAL A 41 12.66 -9.87 12.88
C VAL A 41 12.85 -8.67 13.81
N ASN A 42 13.54 -7.64 13.34
CA ASN A 42 13.72 -6.36 14.01
C ASN A 42 12.94 -5.29 13.25
N VAL A 43 11.95 -4.68 13.90
CA VAL A 43 11.13 -3.61 13.33
C VAL A 43 11.53 -2.30 13.98
N GLN A 44 11.81 -1.28 13.19
CA GLN A 44 12.08 0.05 13.74
C GLN A 44 10.81 0.60 14.40
N ARG A 45 10.98 1.22 15.58
CA ARG A 45 9.89 1.86 16.33
C ARG A 45 9.05 2.77 15.41
N HIS A 46 7.73 2.68 15.55
CA HIS A 46 6.77 3.45 14.76
C HIS A 46 6.77 3.18 13.23
N ALA A 47 7.40 2.10 12.76
CA ALA A 47 7.46 1.80 11.33
C ALA A 47 6.07 1.49 10.74
N GLY A 48 5.18 0.85 11.51
CA GLY A 48 3.85 0.45 11.06
C GLY A 48 2.71 1.41 11.41
N GLU A 49 2.95 2.45 12.22
CA GLU A 49 1.88 3.31 12.77
C GLU A 49 1.02 3.96 11.69
N ALA A 50 1.63 4.52 10.66
CA ALA A 50 0.91 5.16 9.57
C ALA A 50 0.03 4.19 8.76
N SER A 51 0.25 2.88 8.90
CA SER A 51 -0.53 1.80 8.30
C SER A 51 -1.41 1.04 9.31
N GLY A 52 -1.61 1.61 10.51
CA GLY A 52 -2.50 1.07 11.52
C GLY A 52 -1.93 -0.06 12.38
N HIS A 53 -0.60 -0.27 12.35
CA HIS A 53 0.08 -1.30 13.12
C HIS A 53 1.02 -0.66 14.14
N ASN A 54 0.67 -0.72 15.42
CA ASN A 54 1.51 -0.24 16.52
C ASN A 54 2.63 -1.22 16.86
N ASP A 55 3.62 -0.76 17.64
CA ASP A 55 4.79 -1.56 18.04
C ASP A 55 4.38 -2.81 18.83
N ASP A 56 3.35 -2.72 19.69
CA ASP A 56 2.87 -3.85 20.49
C ASP A 56 2.37 -5.01 19.63
N ALA A 57 1.71 -4.71 18.49
CA ALA A 57 1.27 -5.74 17.55
C ALA A 57 2.45 -6.49 16.92
N TYR A 58 3.56 -5.81 16.65
CA TYR A 58 4.79 -6.44 16.18
C TYR A 58 5.47 -7.27 17.27
N VAL A 59 5.50 -6.79 18.52
CA VAL A 59 6.00 -7.57 19.66
C VAL A 59 5.18 -8.83 19.87
N ALA A 60 3.85 -8.73 19.80
CA ALA A 60 2.95 -9.90 19.90
C ALA A 60 3.15 -10.89 18.73
N ALA A 61 3.62 -10.43 17.57
CA ALA A 61 4.02 -11.26 16.44
C ALA A 61 5.44 -11.86 16.58
N GLY A 62 6.16 -11.57 17.67
CA GLY A 62 7.49 -12.08 17.94
C GLY A 62 8.65 -11.23 17.40
N ALA A 63 8.39 -10.01 16.93
CA ALA A 63 9.46 -9.09 16.52
C ALA A 63 10.13 -8.43 17.72
N GLY A 64 11.41 -8.06 17.56
CA GLY A 64 12.08 -7.08 18.39
C GLY A 64 11.84 -5.66 17.86
N ILE A 65 11.47 -4.72 18.73
CA ILE A 65 11.42 -3.30 18.37
C ILE A 65 12.81 -2.69 18.60
N VAL A 66 13.29 -1.95 17.58
CA VAL A 66 14.58 -1.26 17.61
C VAL A 66 14.38 0.25 17.49
N GLU A 67 15.12 1.01 18.27
CA GLU A 67 14.93 2.49 18.33
C GLU A 67 15.55 3.20 17.13
N ASP A 68 16.77 2.79 16.75
CA ASP A 68 17.55 3.44 15.69
C ASP A 68 17.42 2.67 14.37
N ALA A 69 17.25 3.41 13.28
CA ALA A 69 17.23 2.89 11.91
C ALA A 69 18.47 2.01 11.63
N ARG A 70 19.65 2.38 12.13
CA ARG A 70 20.89 1.61 11.97
C ARG A 70 20.76 0.17 12.46
N GLN A 71 20.00 -0.06 13.54
CA GLN A 71 19.78 -1.41 14.07
C GLN A 71 18.89 -2.25 13.12
N ALA A 72 17.92 -1.64 12.44
CA ALA A 72 17.13 -2.32 11.43
C ALA A 72 17.95 -2.58 10.15
N PHE A 73 18.77 -1.61 9.72
CA PHE A 73 19.64 -1.75 8.55
C PHE A 73 20.84 -2.68 8.76
N ALA A 74 21.24 -2.96 10.01
CA ALA A 74 22.31 -3.91 10.32
C ALA A 74 21.91 -5.39 10.16
N ALA A 75 20.65 -5.69 9.83
CA ALA A 75 20.14 -7.05 9.62
C ALA A 75 20.79 -7.75 8.41
N ASP A 76 20.65 -9.08 8.33
CA ASP A 76 21.08 -9.89 7.18
C ASP A 76 20.26 -9.57 5.93
N VAL A 77 18.95 -9.38 6.12
CA VAL A 77 18.01 -9.02 5.06
C VAL A 77 17.24 -7.77 5.50
N VAL A 78 17.34 -6.70 4.76
CA VAL A 78 16.57 -5.45 4.96
C VAL A 78 15.43 -5.42 3.98
N ILE A 79 14.22 -5.16 4.48
CA ILE A 79 13.00 -5.12 3.66
C ILE A 79 12.35 -3.75 3.79
N LYS A 80 12.19 -3.06 2.66
CA LYS A 80 11.57 -1.73 2.55
C LYS A 80 10.44 -1.74 1.50
N VAL A 81 9.62 -0.71 1.52
CA VAL A 81 8.69 -0.40 0.43
C VAL A 81 9.41 0.36 -0.66
N GLN A 82 9.96 1.54 -0.31
CA GLN A 82 10.65 2.40 -1.26
C GLN A 82 12.16 2.08 -1.32
N LYS A 83 12.79 2.50 -2.41
CA LYS A 83 14.25 2.46 -2.54
C LYS A 83 14.91 3.20 -1.38
N PRO A 84 16.07 2.71 -0.90
CA PRO A 84 16.81 3.40 0.15
C PRO A 84 17.45 4.69 -0.37
N THR A 85 17.67 5.62 0.54
CA THR A 85 18.53 6.79 0.32
C THR A 85 20.02 6.38 0.39
N PRO A 86 20.96 7.24 -0.08
CA PRO A 86 22.41 6.99 0.08
C PRO A 86 22.82 6.81 1.55
N ASP A 87 22.22 7.54 2.48
CA ASP A 87 22.50 7.40 3.91
C ASP A 87 21.99 6.07 4.46
N GLU A 88 20.84 5.61 4.00
CA GLU A 88 20.27 4.31 4.36
C GLU A 88 21.12 3.15 3.80
N THR A 89 21.60 3.24 2.56
CA THR A 89 22.52 2.23 2.01
C THR A 89 23.84 2.18 2.79
N ALA A 90 24.31 3.32 3.28
CA ALA A 90 25.53 3.40 4.10
C ALA A 90 25.39 2.72 5.47
N MET A 91 24.16 2.55 5.99
CA MET A 91 23.90 1.82 7.24
C MET A 91 23.93 0.30 7.07
N MET A 92 23.84 -0.20 5.83
CA MET A 92 23.85 -1.63 5.53
C MET A 92 25.27 -2.18 5.58
N ARG A 93 25.42 -3.39 6.10
CA ARG A 93 26.69 -4.09 6.10
C ARG A 93 26.99 -4.71 4.71
N SER A 94 28.27 -4.84 4.38
CA SER A 94 28.69 -5.60 3.18
C SER A 94 28.18 -7.05 3.29
N GLY A 95 27.68 -7.57 2.17
CA GLY A 95 27.07 -8.90 2.10
C GLY A 95 25.63 -8.99 2.59
N ALA A 96 25.03 -7.89 3.05
CA ALA A 96 23.60 -7.85 3.38
C ALA A 96 22.73 -7.96 2.12
N THR A 97 21.47 -8.33 2.32
CA THR A 97 20.46 -8.38 1.26
C THR A 97 19.44 -7.25 1.45
N LEU A 98 19.06 -6.59 0.35
CA LEU A 98 18.01 -5.58 0.30
C LEU A 98 16.85 -6.07 -0.57
N ILE A 99 15.61 -5.93 -0.09
CA ILE A 99 14.39 -6.21 -0.86
C ILE A 99 13.50 -4.96 -0.82
N ALA A 100 13.24 -4.34 -1.97
CA ALA A 100 12.42 -3.11 -2.06
C ALA A 100 11.95 -2.85 -3.49
N LEU A 101 11.17 -1.79 -3.71
CA LEU A 101 10.93 -1.20 -5.03
C LEU A 101 12.16 -0.36 -5.42
N LEU A 102 13.06 -0.90 -6.21
CA LEU A 102 14.32 -0.24 -6.55
C LEU A 102 14.26 0.58 -7.83
N GLN A 103 13.36 0.21 -8.75
CA GLN A 103 13.25 0.81 -10.08
C GLN A 103 14.62 0.86 -10.79
N PRO A 104 15.30 -0.29 -10.98
CA PRO A 104 16.71 -0.34 -11.35
C PRO A 104 17.01 0.26 -12.72
N MET A 105 16.02 0.34 -13.61
CA MET A 105 16.16 0.93 -14.95
C MET A 105 16.29 2.46 -14.94
N THR A 106 15.83 3.10 -13.87
CA THR A 106 15.81 4.57 -13.71
C THR A 106 16.72 5.07 -12.58
N ASN A 107 17.15 4.19 -11.67
CA ASN A 107 17.99 4.53 -10.52
C ASN A 107 19.38 3.87 -10.63
N ILE A 108 20.10 4.18 -11.71
CA ILE A 108 21.41 3.58 -12.02
C ILE A 108 22.45 3.88 -10.91
N ASP A 109 22.41 5.09 -10.34
CA ASP A 109 23.33 5.48 -9.25
C ASP A 109 23.13 4.60 -8.01
N LEU A 110 21.86 4.29 -7.64
CA LEU A 110 21.56 3.36 -6.56
C LEU A 110 22.11 1.95 -6.87
N VAL A 111 21.91 1.45 -8.10
CA VAL A 111 22.43 0.14 -8.51
C VAL A 111 23.95 0.11 -8.37
N SER A 112 24.63 1.18 -8.77
CA SER A 112 26.08 1.30 -8.66
C SER A 112 26.55 1.34 -7.20
N ASP A 113 25.87 2.08 -6.33
CA ASP A 113 26.18 2.14 -4.90
C ASP A 113 25.98 0.78 -4.20
N LEU A 114 24.86 0.09 -4.47
CA LEU A 114 24.61 -1.27 -3.96
C LEU A 114 25.68 -2.27 -4.41
N THR A 115 26.11 -2.17 -5.69
CA THR A 115 27.16 -3.00 -6.25
C THR A 115 28.49 -2.75 -5.55
N ALA A 116 28.90 -1.49 -5.40
CA ALA A 116 30.15 -1.11 -4.75
C ALA A 116 30.23 -1.55 -3.28
N ARG A 117 29.10 -1.55 -2.58
CA ARG A 117 28.97 -1.99 -1.18
C ARG A 117 28.81 -3.50 -1.03
N ASN A 118 28.83 -4.25 -2.13
CA ASN A 118 28.60 -5.71 -2.15
C ASN A 118 27.24 -6.10 -1.50
N ILE A 119 26.20 -5.30 -1.71
CA ILE A 119 24.84 -5.58 -1.24
C ILE A 119 24.14 -6.43 -2.31
N THR A 120 23.58 -7.57 -1.91
CA THR A 120 22.67 -8.32 -2.77
C THR A 120 21.31 -7.64 -2.78
N SER A 121 20.77 -7.31 -3.94
CA SER A 121 19.49 -6.60 -4.00
C SER A 121 18.46 -7.31 -4.88
N PHE A 122 17.23 -7.37 -4.38
CA PHE A 122 16.05 -7.87 -5.08
C PHE A 122 15.08 -6.72 -5.30
N SER A 123 14.66 -6.53 -6.55
CA SER A 123 13.71 -5.48 -6.89
C SER A 123 12.31 -6.05 -7.06
N MET A 124 11.38 -5.60 -6.21
CA MET A 124 9.98 -6.05 -6.25
C MET A 124 9.26 -5.62 -7.54
N ASP A 125 9.72 -4.56 -8.19
CA ASP A 125 9.20 -4.11 -9.50
C ASP A 125 9.82 -4.86 -10.70
N ALA A 126 10.82 -5.73 -10.45
CA ALA A 126 11.42 -6.59 -11.48
C ALA A 126 10.88 -8.05 -11.43
N ILE A 127 9.86 -8.33 -10.65
CA ILE A 127 9.20 -9.64 -10.60
C ILE A 127 8.74 -10.03 -12.01
N PRO A 128 9.16 -11.22 -12.54
CA PRO A 128 8.76 -11.66 -13.87
C PRO A 128 7.25 -11.94 -13.93
N ARG A 129 6.61 -11.60 -15.05
CA ARG A 129 5.16 -11.78 -15.25
C ARG A 129 4.82 -13.19 -15.71
N THR A 130 5.04 -14.16 -14.84
CA THR A 130 4.64 -15.57 -15.04
C THR A 130 3.52 -15.94 -14.09
N THR A 131 2.76 -16.99 -14.40
CA THR A 131 1.66 -17.46 -13.55
C THR A 131 2.15 -17.77 -12.13
N ARG A 132 3.35 -18.36 -11.99
CA ARG A 132 3.95 -18.71 -10.71
C ARG A 132 4.32 -17.47 -9.86
N ALA A 133 4.71 -16.37 -10.51
CA ALA A 133 5.11 -15.13 -9.84
C ALA A 133 3.94 -14.18 -9.55
N GLN A 134 2.73 -14.48 -10.04
CA GLN A 134 1.57 -13.59 -9.93
C GLN A 134 1.26 -13.16 -8.49
N SER A 135 1.44 -14.05 -7.52
CA SER A 135 1.22 -13.75 -6.09
C SER A 135 2.28 -12.80 -5.50
N MET A 136 3.39 -12.57 -6.21
CA MET A 136 4.49 -11.68 -5.83
C MET A 136 4.47 -10.35 -6.58
N ASP A 137 3.53 -10.16 -7.54
CA ASP A 137 3.44 -8.97 -8.39
C ASP A 137 2.95 -7.75 -7.60
N VAL A 138 3.92 -6.99 -7.09
CA VAL A 138 3.69 -5.75 -6.34
C VAL A 138 3.13 -4.66 -7.25
N LEU A 139 3.55 -4.59 -8.51
CA LEU A 139 3.05 -3.57 -9.42
C LEU A 139 1.53 -3.71 -9.60
N SER A 140 1.03 -4.93 -9.76
CA SER A 140 -0.40 -5.20 -9.87
C SER A 140 -1.14 -4.94 -8.55
N SER A 141 -0.61 -5.37 -7.42
CA SER A 141 -1.27 -5.17 -6.12
C SER A 141 -1.40 -3.68 -5.78
N GLN A 142 -0.35 -2.89 -6.00
CA GLN A 142 -0.37 -1.45 -5.72
C GLN A 142 -1.18 -0.66 -6.78
N ALA A 143 -1.15 -1.10 -8.05
CA ALA A 143 -2.00 -0.52 -9.10
C ALA A 143 -3.50 -0.68 -8.79
N THR A 144 -3.91 -1.80 -8.18
CA THR A 144 -5.28 -2.00 -7.70
C THR A 144 -5.68 -0.91 -6.70
N VAL A 145 -4.82 -0.62 -5.71
CA VAL A 145 -5.06 0.44 -4.72
C VAL A 145 -5.14 1.81 -5.40
N ALA A 146 -4.21 2.09 -6.31
CA ALA A 146 -4.17 3.36 -7.03
C ALA A 146 -5.45 3.59 -7.87
N GLY A 147 -5.89 2.58 -8.62
CA GLY A 147 -7.12 2.66 -9.43
C GLY A 147 -8.37 2.90 -8.60
N TYR A 148 -8.49 2.23 -7.46
CA TYR A 148 -9.59 2.46 -6.51
C TYR A 148 -9.55 3.89 -5.95
N LYS A 149 -8.39 4.33 -5.44
CA LYS A 149 -8.23 5.67 -4.84
C LYS A 149 -8.48 6.79 -5.83
N ALA A 150 -8.03 6.64 -7.09
CA ALA A 150 -8.25 7.63 -8.15
C ALA A 150 -9.73 7.95 -8.35
N VAL A 151 -10.59 6.93 -8.34
CA VAL A 151 -12.05 7.14 -8.48
C VAL A 151 -12.63 7.86 -7.28
N LEU A 152 -12.20 7.51 -6.05
CA LEU A 152 -12.68 8.17 -4.83
C LEU A 152 -12.27 9.65 -4.81
N MET A 153 -11.04 9.98 -5.23
CA MET A 153 -10.58 11.36 -5.34
C MET A 153 -11.39 12.13 -6.39
N ALA A 154 -11.64 11.52 -7.54
CA ALA A 154 -12.47 12.13 -8.57
C ALA A 154 -13.91 12.36 -8.07
N ALA A 155 -14.47 11.40 -7.33
CA ALA A 155 -15.84 11.49 -6.81
C ALA A 155 -15.99 12.57 -5.73
N ASP A 156 -14.97 12.73 -4.88
CA ASP A 156 -14.93 13.76 -3.84
C ASP A 156 -14.77 15.17 -4.43
N THR A 157 -13.95 15.30 -5.49
CA THR A 157 -13.66 16.59 -6.13
C THR A 157 -14.75 17.04 -7.09
N LEU A 158 -15.46 16.09 -7.74
CA LEU A 158 -16.48 16.40 -8.75
C LEU A 158 -17.73 17.04 -8.09
N PRO A 159 -18.15 18.25 -8.47
CA PRO A 159 -19.37 18.89 -7.92
C PRO A 159 -20.65 18.29 -8.52
N LYS A 160 -20.73 16.96 -8.66
CA LYS A 160 -21.82 16.23 -9.28
C LYS A 160 -21.91 14.83 -8.71
N PHE A 161 -23.12 14.28 -8.59
CA PHE A 161 -23.30 12.90 -8.18
C PHE A 161 -22.76 11.90 -9.20
N PHE A 162 -22.12 10.84 -8.71
CA PHE A 162 -21.73 9.70 -9.55
C PHE A 162 -22.94 8.89 -10.00
N PRO A 163 -23.88 8.48 -9.08
CA PRO A 163 -25.04 7.68 -9.47
C PRO A 163 -26.15 8.55 -10.08
N MET A 164 -27.06 7.88 -10.78
CA MET A 164 -28.37 8.42 -11.08
C MET A 164 -29.19 8.49 -9.77
N LEU A 165 -29.83 9.62 -9.52
CA LEU A 165 -30.73 9.81 -8.40
C LEU A 165 -32.09 10.29 -8.88
N THR A 166 -33.17 9.76 -8.30
CA THR A 166 -34.53 10.25 -8.54
C THR A 166 -35.08 10.74 -7.21
N THR A 167 -35.46 12.01 -7.18
CA THR A 167 -36.03 12.70 -6.01
C THR A 167 -37.36 13.33 -6.36
N ALA A 168 -38.09 13.87 -5.38
CA ALA A 168 -39.30 14.67 -5.61
C ALA A 168 -38.99 15.91 -6.48
N ALA A 169 -37.75 16.40 -6.49
CA ALA A 169 -37.30 17.53 -7.32
C ALA A 169 -36.92 17.13 -8.76
N GLY A 170 -36.99 15.83 -9.11
CA GLY A 170 -36.65 15.30 -10.43
C GLY A 170 -35.50 14.30 -10.43
N SER A 171 -35.12 13.86 -11.63
CA SER A 171 -34.05 12.90 -11.85
C SER A 171 -32.75 13.61 -12.19
N ILE A 172 -31.67 13.17 -11.51
CA ILE A 172 -30.30 13.64 -11.75
C ILE A 172 -29.57 12.55 -12.56
N ILE A 173 -29.00 12.94 -13.70
CA ILE A 173 -28.26 12.03 -14.56
C ILE A 173 -26.91 11.66 -13.91
N PRO A 174 -26.43 10.41 -14.10
CA PRO A 174 -25.17 9.96 -13.53
C PRO A 174 -23.96 10.67 -14.16
N ALA A 175 -22.85 10.69 -13.44
CA ALA A 175 -21.57 11.15 -13.99
C ALA A 175 -21.09 10.21 -15.10
N LYS A 176 -20.43 10.82 -16.11
CA LYS A 176 -19.73 10.09 -17.16
C LYS A 176 -18.25 10.03 -16.85
N VAL A 177 -17.70 8.83 -16.80
CA VAL A 177 -16.28 8.57 -16.49
C VAL A 177 -15.63 7.94 -17.71
N LEU A 178 -14.54 8.53 -18.19
CA LEU A 178 -13.65 7.95 -19.19
C LEU A 178 -12.39 7.43 -18.51
N VAL A 179 -12.07 6.15 -18.72
CA VAL A 179 -10.82 5.55 -18.26
C VAL A 179 -9.91 5.28 -19.45
N VAL A 180 -8.72 5.88 -19.44
CA VAL A 180 -7.70 5.75 -20.51
C VAL A 180 -6.58 4.85 -20.02
N GLY A 181 -6.54 3.64 -20.56
CA GLY A 181 -5.71 2.52 -20.10
C GLY A 181 -6.53 1.54 -19.26
N ALA A 182 -6.68 0.30 -19.75
CA ALA A 182 -7.40 -0.78 -19.07
C ALA A 182 -6.44 -1.88 -18.55
N GLY A 183 -5.31 -1.45 -17.94
CA GLY A 183 -4.47 -2.31 -17.11
C GLY A 183 -5.11 -2.54 -15.74
N VAL A 184 -4.35 -3.08 -14.77
CA VAL A 184 -4.88 -3.39 -13.44
C VAL A 184 -5.50 -2.16 -12.76
N ALA A 185 -4.82 -1.01 -12.77
CA ALA A 185 -5.36 0.24 -12.22
C ALA A 185 -6.62 0.69 -12.95
N GLY A 186 -6.62 0.65 -14.29
CA GLY A 186 -7.77 1.05 -15.10
C GLY A 186 -8.98 0.15 -14.90
N LEU A 187 -8.82 -1.18 -14.91
CA LEU A 187 -9.91 -2.12 -14.64
C LEU A 187 -10.48 -1.94 -13.23
N GLN A 188 -9.61 -1.70 -12.24
CA GLN A 188 -10.08 -1.39 -10.88
C GLN A 188 -10.83 -0.05 -10.83
N ALA A 189 -10.35 0.97 -11.54
CA ALA A 189 -11.05 2.26 -11.65
C ALA A 189 -12.43 2.09 -12.31
N ILE A 190 -12.52 1.34 -13.41
CA ILE A 190 -13.79 0.99 -14.07
C ILE A 190 -14.75 0.33 -13.08
N ALA A 191 -14.30 -0.73 -12.40
CA ALA A 191 -15.12 -1.46 -11.44
C ALA A 191 -15.62 -0.54 -10.30
N THR A 192 -14.75 0.32 -9.78
CA THR A 192 -15.06 1.24 -8.68
C THR A 192 -16.05 2.32 -9.14
N ALA A 193 -15.80 2.98 -10.28
CA ALA A 193 -16.70 4.01 -10.83
C ALA A 193 -18.10 3.45 -11.14
N ARG A 194 -18.17 2.21 -11.66
CA ARG A 194 -19.42 1.48 -11.88
C ARG A 194 -20.17 1.20 -10.58
N ARG A 195 -19.47 0.76 -9.54
CA ARG A 195 -20.07 0.55 -8.20
C ARG A 195 -20.60 1.83 -7.59
N LEU A 196 -19.97 2.97 -7.85
CA LEU A 196 -20.47 4.28 -7.46
C LEU A 196 -21.63 4.78 -8.35
N GLY A 197 -22.03 4.04 -9.38
CA GLY A 197 -23.19 4.31 -10.21
C GLY A 197 -22.91 5.20 -11.42
N ALA A 198 -21.66 5.46 -11.76
CA ALA A 198 -21.30 6.22 -12.96
C ALA A 198 -21.54 5.43 -14.26
N VAL A 199 -21.73 6.16 -15.35
CA VAL A 199 -21.64 5.60 -16.71
C VAL A 199 -20.19 5.64 -17.16
N VAL A 200 -19.59 4.47 -17.43
CA VAL A 200 -18.16 4.36 -17.69
C VAL A 200 -17.90 3.96 -19.13
N GLU A 201 -17.03 4.71 -19.79
CA GLU A 201 -16.36 4.36 -21.05
C GLU A 201 -14.87 4.10 -20.76
N ALA A 202 -14.24 3.20 -21.52
CA ALA A 202 -12.81 2.92 -21.35
C ALA A 202 -12.14 2.70 -22.70
N TYR A 203 -10.87 3.10 -22.78
CA TYR A 203 -10.01 2.90 -23.93
C TYR A 203 -8.71 2.20 -23.55
N ASP A 204 -8.26 1.30 -24.39
CA ASP A 204 -6.91 0.72 -24.35
C ASP A 204 -6.44 0.39 -25.78
N THR A 205 -5.14 0.43 -26.00
CA THR A 205 -4.54 0.07 -27.31
C THR A 205 -4.57 -1.43 -27.59
N ARG A 206 -4.74 -2.26 -26.56
CA ARG A 206 -4.73 -3.71 -26.63
C ARG A 206 -6.14 -4.26 -26.81
N PRO A 207 -6.48 -4.89 -27.95
CA PRO A 207 -7.85 -5.41 -28.19
C PRO A 207 -8.27 -6.48 -27.18
N VAL A 208 -7.31 -7.24 -26.64
CA VAL A 208 -7.56 -8.34 -25.69
C VAL A 208 -8.24 -7.88 -24.39
N VAL A 209 -8.14 -6.60 -24.01
CA VAL A 209 -8.77 -6.10 -22.78
C VAL A 209 -10.23 -5.64 -22.98
N LYS A 210 -10.73 -5.62 -24.22
CA LYS A 210 -12.11 -5.21 -24.52
C LYS A 210 -13.13 -6.03 -23.76
N GLU A 211 -13.02 -7.36 -23.80
CA GLU A 211 -13.91 -8.28 -23.07
C GLU A 211 -13.86 -8.04 -21.54
N GLN A 212 -12.68 -7.72 -21.01
CA GLN A 212 -12.52 -7.43 -19.59
C GLN A 212 -13.24 -6.13 -19.21
N VAL A 213 -13.15 -5.09 -20.03
CA VAL A 213 -13.85 -3.82 -19.85
C VAL A 213 -15.37 -4.02 -19.89
N GLU A 214 -15.86 -4.74 -20.92
CA GLU A 214 -17.29 -5.00 -21.12
C GLU A 214 -17.86 -5.90 -20.01
N SER A 215 -17.09 -6.87 -19.51
CA SER A 215 -17.50 -7.73 -18.38
C SER A 215 -17.70 -6.95 -17.07
N LEU A 216 -17.00 -5.80 -16.91
CA LEU A 216 -17.20 -4.88 -15.80
C LEU A 216 -18.40 -3.94 -16.02
N GLY A 217 -19.11 -4.07 -17.14
CA GLY A 217 -20.27 -3.25 -17.49
C GLY A 217 -19.92 -1.85 -18.01
N ALA A 218 -18.69 -1.61 -18.45
CA ALA A 218 -18.28 -0.40 -19.13
C ALA A 218 -18.34 -0.56 -20.64
N LYS A 219 -18.43 0.56 -21.37
CA LYS A 219 -18.38 0.57 -22.82
C LYS A 219 -16.94 0.75 -23.29
N PHE A 220 -16.48 -0.13 -24.17
CA PHE A 220 -15.17 0.03 -24.80
C PHE A 220 -15.23 1.06 -25.93
N VAL A 221 -14.24 1.96 -25.99
CA VAL A 221 -14.06 2.95 -27.05
C VAL A 221 -13.16 2.34 -28.13
N ASP A 222 -13.77 1.93 -29.24
CA ASP A 222 -13.03 1.38 -30.37
C ASP A 222 -12.41 2.53 -31.19
N ILE A 223 -11.08 2.55 -31.29
CA ILE A 223 -10.35 3.43 -32.21
C ILE A 223 -9.82 2.58 -33.36
N PRO A 224 -10.24 2.82 -34.62
CA PRO A 224 -9.77 2.04 -35.74
C PRO A 224 -8.30 2.40 -36.03
N VAL A 225 -7.40 1.60 -35.48
CA VAL A 225 -5.95 1.64 -35.72
C VAL A 225 -5.49 0.23 -36.06
N ASP A 226 -4.41 0.14 -36.83
CA ASP A 226 -3.80 -1.17 -37.08
C ASP A 226 -3.14 -1.67 -35.77
N THR A 227 -3.78 -2.68 -35.17
CA THR A 227 -3.42 -3.21 -33.84
C THR A 227 -2.65 -4.51 -33.92
N SER A 228 -2.14 -4.90 -35.08
CA SER A 228 -1.54 -6.22 -35.31
C SER A 228 -0.32 -6.53 -34.43
N ASP A 229 0.27 -5.51 -33.75
CA ASP A 229 1.43 -5.70 -32.86
C ASP A 229 1.46 -4.66 -31.71
N THR A 230 0.40 -4.62 -30.88
CA THR A 230 0.24 -3.59 -29.83
C THR A 230 0.68 -4.01 -28.45
N GLN A 231 1.16 -5.26 -28.25
CA GLN A 231 1.49 -5.79 -26.94
C GLN A 231 2.94 -6.35 -26.87
N THR A 232 3.63 -6.06 -25.76
CA THR A 232 4.92 -6.68 -25.45
C THR A 232 4.73 -8.08 -24.86
N ALA A 233 5.79 -8.90 -24.85
CA ALA A 233 5.76 -10.23 -24.20
C ALA A 233 5.38 -10.17 -22.71
N GLY A 234 5.62 -9.02 -22.03
CA GLY A 234 5.21 -8.78 -20.64
C GLY A 234 3.77 -8.25 -20.47
N GLY A 235 2.94 -8.21 -21.53
CA GLY A 235 1.54 -7.78 -21.46
C GLY A 235 1.34 -6.26 -21.38
N TYR A 236 2.39 -5.45 -21.55
CA TYR A 236 2.30 -3.99 -21.66
C TYR A 236 2.01 -3.56 -23.10
N ALA A 237 1.36 -2.38 -23.24
CA ALA A 237 1.21 -1.77 -24.55
C ALA A 237 2.56 -1.42 -25.16
N LYS A 238 2.73 -1.68 -26.48
CA LYS A 238 3.88 -1.19 -27.25
C LYS A 238 3.73 0.27 -27.60
N GLU A 239 4.84 0.91 -27.88
CA GLU A 239 4.88 2.25 -28.47
C GLU A 239 4.25 2.23 -29.86
N VAL A 240 3.31 3.16 -30.09
CA VAL A 240 2.59 3.29 -31.34
C VAL A 240 3.21 4.37 -32.23
N SER A 241 2.93 4.33 -33.55
CA SER A 241 3.41 5.35 -34.47
C SER A 241 2.85 6.74 -34.14
N ALA A 242 3.54 7.81 -34.54
CA ALA A 242 3.08 9.18 -34.32
C ALA A 242 1.70 9.44 -34.95
N GLU A 243 1.41 8.83 -36.10
CA GLU A 243 0.10 8.94 -36.75
C GLU A 243 -0.99 8.23 -35.95
N THR A 244 -0.71 7.04 -35.45
CA THR A 244 -1.61 6.29 -34.57
C THR A 244 -1.90 7.08 -33.30
N LEU A 245 -0.85 7.64 -32.69
CA LEU A 245 -0.98 8.46 -31.48
C LEU A 245 -1.88 9.69 -31.71
N ARG A 246 -1.69 10.40 -32.83
CA ARG A 246 -2.52 11.54 -33.20
C ARG A 246 -4.00 11.14 -33.37
N ARG A 247 -4.27 10.02 -34.03
CA ARG A 247 -5.64 9.53 -34.22
C ARG A 247 -6.29 9.11 -32.89
N GLN A 248 -5.49 8.48 -31.99
CA GLN A 248 -5.93 8.19 -30.63
C GLN A 248 -6.30 9.47 -29.88
N GLN A 249 -5.45 10.50 -29.93
CA GLN A 249 -5.70 11.79 -29.29
C GLN A 249 -6.99 12.46 -29.83
N GLU A 250 -7.22 12.43 -31.14
CA GLU A 250 -8.44 13.01 -31.77
C GLU A 250 -9.72 12.34 -31.24
N VAL A 251 -9.76 11.01 -31.21
CA VAL A 251 -10.95 10.27 -30.73
C VAL A 251 -11.10 10.44 -29.21
N LEU A 252 -10.00 10.33 -28.45
CA LEU A 252 -10.04 10.53 -27.00
C LEU A 252 -10.48 11.94 -26.62
N ALA A 253 -10.11 12.97 -27.41
CA ALA A 253 -10.54 14.33 -27.18
C ALA A 253 -12.07 14.49 -27.19
N ASP A 254 -12.75 13.80 -28.12
CA ASP A 254 -14.21 13.85 -28.22
C ASP A 254 -14.91 13.13 -27.07
N HIS A 255 -14.33 12.01 -26.56
CA HIS A 255 -14.85 11.31 -25.40
C HIS A 255 -14.56 12.07 -24.10
N ALA A 256 -13.34 12.62 -23.94
CA ALA A 256 -12.97 13.44 -22.79
C ALA A 256 -13.85 14.69 -22.66
N ALA A 257 -14.09 15.43 -23.76
CA ALA A 257 -14.93 16.61 -23.75
C ALA A 257 -16.39 16.35 -23.31
N LYS A 258 -16.87 15.11 -23.45
CA LYS A 258 -18.21 14.67 -23.03
C LYS A 258 -18.25 14.06 -21.64
N SER A 259 -17.08 13.83 -21.03
CA SER A 259 -16.94 13.20 -19.72
C SER A 259 -16.94 14.23 -18.60
N ASP A 260 -17.44 13.84 -17.44
CA ASP A 260 -17.34 14.61 -16.20
C ASP A 260 -16.03 14.27 -15.45
N VAL A 261 -15.54 13.03 -15.63
CA VAL A 261 -14.28 12.55 -15.04
C VAL A 261 -13.47 11.82 -16.11
N VAL A 262 -12.15 12.08 -16.12
CA VAL A 262 -11.17 11.30 -16.91
C VAL A 262 -10.14 10.72 -15.95
N ILE A 263 -9.88 9.40 -16.03
CA ILE A 263 -8.82 8.73 -15.27
C ILE A 263 -7.83 8.16 -16.29
N THR A 264 -6.57 8.60 -16.23
CA THR A 264 -5.52 8.12 -17.13
C THR A 264 -4.54 7.23 -16.38
N THR A 265 -4.24 6.08 -17.01
CA THR A 265 -3.37 5.04 -16.40
C THR A 265 -2.36 4.47 -17.38
N ALA A 266 -2.16 5.11 -18.54
CA ALA A 266 -1.29 4.62 -19.60
C ALA A 266 0.18 4.88 -19.24
N ALA A 267 0.86 3.86 -18.73
CA ALA A 267 2.26 3.91 -18.38
C ALA A 267 3.01 2.71 -18.98
N VAL A 268 4.25 2.94 -19.40
CA VAL A 268 5.19 1.91 -19.82
C VAL A 268 6.36 1.95 -18.83
N PRO A 269 6.67 0.85 -18.12
CA PRO A 269 7.76 0.82 -17.16
C PRO A 269 9.10 1.28 -17.76
N GLY A 270 9.81 2.14 -17.03
CA GLY A 270 11.12 2.64 -17.43
C GLY A 270 11.13 3.69 -18.57
N ARG A 271 9.95 4.19 -18.99
CA ARG A 271 9.81 5.21 -20.04
C ARG A 271 8.89 6.33 -19.61
N ALA A 272 8.99 7.47 -20.27
CA ALA A 272 8.04 8.56 -20.12
C ALA A 272 6.64 8.13 -20.57
N ALA A 273 5.61 8.57 -19.85
CA ALA A 273 4.22 8.30 -20.20
C ALA A 273 3.84 8.97 -21.52
N PRO A 274 3.03 8.32 -22.38
CA PRO A 274 2.54 8.94 -23.62
C PRO A 274 1.58 10.07 -23.30
N ARG A 275 1.70 11.21 -23.99
CA ARG A 275 0.75 12.34 -23.91
C ARG A 275 -0.49 11.99 -24.72
N LEU A 276 -1.59 11.66 -24.05
CA LEU A 276 -2.85 11.24 -24.68
C LEU A 276 -3.92 12.32 -24.67
N ILE A 277 -3.92 13.19 -23.66
CA ILE A 277 -4.87 14.28 -23.49
C ILE A 277 -4.11 15.60 -23.61
N SER A 278 -4.36 16.35 -24.69
CA SER A 278 -3.73 17.65 -24.92
C SER A 278 -4.36 18.74 -24.05
N LYS A 279 -3.68 19.88 -23.96
CA LYS A 279 -4.19 21.07 -23.29
C LYS A 279 -5.52 21.53 -23.89
N GLU A 280 -5.63 21.54 -25.22
CA GLU A 280 -6.85 21.91 -25.94
C GLU A 280 -8.00 20.95 -25.64
N THR A 281 -7.70 19.66 -25.41
CA THR A 281 -8.71 18.68 -24.99
C THR A 281 -9.26 19.02 -23.61
N VAL A 282 -8.40 19.39 -22.66
CA VAL A 282 -8.80 19.83 -21.32
C VAL A 282 -9.69 21.09 -21.41
N GLU A 283 -9.34 22.05 -22.28
CA GLU A 283 -10.12 23.27 -22.51
C GLU A 283 -11.52 23.02 -23.10
N ARG A 284 -11.71 21.88 -23.78
CA ARG A 284 -13.03 21.45 -24.32
C ARG A 284 -13.90 20.75 -23.27
N MET A 285 -13.35 20.35 -22.14
CA MET A 285 -14.11 19.74 -21.05
C MET A 285 -14.98 20.78 -20.35
N ARG A 286 -16.04 20.33 -19.67
CA ARG A 286 -16.91 21.23 -18.92
C ARG A 286 -16.20 21.75 -17.68
N PRO A 287 -16.34 23.04 -17.33
CA PRO A 287 -15.91 23.53 -16.03
C PRO A 287 -16.52 22.69 -14.89
N GLY A 288 -15.73 22.39 -13.87
CA GLY A 288 -16.07 21.46 -12.78
C GLY A 288 -15.76 20.00 -13.08
N SER A 289 -15.31 19.64 -14.29
CA SER A 289 -14.81 18.30 -14.59
C SER A 289 -13.48 18.02 -13.88
N VAL A 290 -13.17 16.73 -13.69
CA VAL A 290 -11.98 16.27 -12.96
C VAL A 290 -11.17 15.30 -13.81
N ILE A 291 -9.86 15.47 -13.83
CA ILE A 291 -8.92 14.50 -14.40
C ILE A 291 -8.03 13.97 -13.28
N VAL A 292 -7.86 12.65 -13.18
CA VAL A 292 -6.87 12.03 -12.31
C VAL A 292 -5.85 11.30 -13.17
N ASP A 293 -4.61 11.79 -13.16
CA ASP A 293 -3.53 11.25 -13.98
C ASP A 293 -2.59 10.37 -13.15
N LEU A 294 -2.78 9.05 -13.24
CA LEU A 294 -1.95 8.06 -12.51
C LEU A 294 -0.55 7.90 -13.10
N ALA A 295 -0.29 8.46 -14.28
CA ALA A 295 1.02 8.43 -14.92
C ALA A 295 1.88 9.67 -14.58
N ALA A 296 1.45 10.52 -13.64
CA ALA A 296 2.12 11.78 -13.29
C ALA A 296 3.61 11.59 -12.91
N GLU A 297 3.97 10.48 -12.23
CA GLU A 297 5.36 10.16 -11.84
C GLU A 297 6.30 10.04 -13.05
N THR A 298 5.78 9.63 -14.20
CA THR A 298 6.54 9.42 -15.44
C THR A 298 6.27 10.49 -16.49
N GLY A 299 5.81 11.66 -16.07
CA GLY A 299 5.55 12.81 -16.91
C GLY A 299 4.07 13.08 -17.22
N GLY A 300 3.18 12.12 -16.97
CA GLY A 300 1.73 12.24 -17.13
C GLY A 300 1.20 11.96 -18.53
N ASN A 301 -0.03 11.50 -18.60
CA ASN A 301 -0.78 11.31 -19.84
C ASN A 301 -1.49 12.60 -20.31
N VAL A 302 -1.63 13.57 -19.41
CA VAL A 302 -2.29 14.85 -19.67
C VAL A 302 -1.25 15.95 -19.75
N GLU A 303 -1.31 16.78 -20.78
CA GLU A 303 -0.28 17.77 -21.07
C GLU A 303 -0.07 18.78 -19.94
N VAL A 304 -1.15 19.16 -19.26
CA VAL A 304 -1.13 20.14 -18.16
C VAL A 304 -0.87 19.52 -16.78
N THR A 305 -0.69 18.20 -16.71
CA THR A 305 -0.36 17.51 -15.44
C THR A 305 0.94 18.01 -14.88
N LYS A 306 0.95 18.28 -13.57
CA LYS A 306 2.14 18.49 -12.76
C LYS A 306 2.24 17.43 -11.67
N ALA A 307 3.38 16.80 -11.59
CA ALA A 307 3.65 15.75 -10.61
C ALA A 307 3.52 16.30 -9.17
N GLY A 308 2.71 15.65 -8.35
CA GLY A 308 2.44 16.03 -6.95
C GLY A 308 1.43 17.16 -6.76
N GLU A 309 0.90 17.77 -7.82
CA GLU A 309 0.01 18.92 -7.73
C GLU A 309 -1.41 18.64 -8.26
N THR A 310 -2.36 19.46 -7.83
CA THR A 310 -3.66 19.63 -8.52
C THR A 310 -3.63 20.95 -9.27
N VAL A 311 -3.69 20.88 -10.61
CA VAL A 311 -3.71 22.06 -11.49
C VAL A 311 -5.16 22.35 -11.89
N HIS A 312 -5.57 23.61 -11.80
CA HIS A 312 -6.85 24.06 -12.33
C HIS A 312 -6.64 24.73 -13.69
N HIS A 313 -7.19 24.14 -14.75
CA HIS A 313 -7.09 24.66 -16.11
C HIS A 313 -8.47 24.75 -16.75
N HIS A 314 -8.90 25.94 -17.18
CA HIS A 314 -10.26 26.21 -17.71
C HIS A 314 -11.40 25.68 -16.82
N GLY A 315 -11.23 25.73 -15.49
CA GLY A 315 -12.23 25.22 -14.55
C GLY A 315 -12.24 23.69 -14.41
N VAL A 316 -11.29 22.98 -15.03
CA VAL A 316 -11.06 21.54 -14.87
C VAL A 316 -9.97 21.32 -13.84
N ALA A 317 -10.22 20.46 -12.84
CA ALA A 317 -9.22 20.05 -11.86
C ALA A 317 -8.40 18.87 -12.43
N VAL A 318 -7.09 19.06 -12.62
CA VAL A 318 -6.17 18.02 -13.12
C VAL A 318 -5.26 17.59 -11.97
N MET A 319 -5.46 16.39 -11.48
CA MET A 319 -4.83 15.84 -10.28
C MET A 319 -3.69 14.90 -10.66
N GLY A 320 -2.44 15.32 -10.40
CA GLY A 320 -1.22 14.55 -10.67
C GLY A 320 -0.58 13.99 -9.40
N GLN A 321 -1.39 13.49 -8.45
CA GLN A 321 -0.90 12.97 -7.18
C GLN A 321 0.08 11.81 -7.37
N LEU A 322 1.15 11.85 -6.57
CA LEU A 322 2.18 10.81 -6.53
C LEU A 322 1.85 9.77 -5.47
N ASN A 323 2.36 8.57 -5.66
CA ASN A 323 2.33 7.50 -4.66
C ASN A 323 0.93 7.26 -4.05
N LEU A 324 -0.11 7.22 -4.89
CA LEU A 324 -1.49 7.00 -4.44
C LEU A 324 -1.67 5.80 -3.52
N PRO A 325 -1.00 4.65 -3.70
CA PRO A 325 -1.15 3.51 -2.79
C PRO A 325 -0.85 3.87 -1.33
N SER A 326 0.09 4.79 -1.09
CA SER A 326 0.44 5.24 0.25
C SER A 326 -0.68 6.04 0.94
N THR A 327 -1.65 6.57 0.20
CA THR A 327 -2.82 7.24 0.77
C THR A 327 -3.85 6.27 1.36
N MET A 328 -3.69 4.97 1.11
CA MET A 328 -4.48 3.88 1.68
C MET A 328 -3.55 2.85 2.35
N PRO A 329 -2.77 3.26 3.35
CA PRO A 329 -1.60 2.52 3.80
C PRO A 329 -1.93 1.16 4.41
N VAL A 330 -3.10 0.99 5.04
CA VAL A 330 -3.51 -0.28 5.67
C VAL A 330 -3.54 -1.42 4.63
N HIS A 331 -4.42 -1.30 3.62
CA HIS A 331 -4.55 -2.35 2.61
C HIS A 331 -3.35 -2.41 1.66
N ALA A 332 -2.75 -1.26 1.34
CA ALA A 332 -1.54 -1.23 0.52
C ALA A 332 -0.37 -1.96 1.18
N SER A 333 -0.16 -1.79 2.51
CA SER A 333 0.84 -2.53 3.27
C SER A 333 0.50 -4.01 3.38
N GLN A 334 -0.77 -4.35 3.60
CA GLN A 334 -1.23 -5.74 3.66
C GLN A 334 -0.93 -6.49 2.35
N MET A 335 -1.25 -5.88 1.20
CA MET A 335 -1.00 -6.49 -0.12
C MET A 335 0.50 -6.56 -0.41
N TYR A 336 1.25 -5.49 -0.13
CA TYR A 336 2.70 -5.45 -0.30
C TYR A 336 3.40 -6.51 0.56
N ALA A 337 3.10 -6.57 1.86
CA ALA A 337 3.66 -7.54 2.79
C ALA A 337 3.35 -8.99 2.36
N LYS A 338 2.17 -9.23 1.76
CA LYS A 338 1.83 -10.54 1.21
C LYS A 338 2.67 -10.89 -0.03
N ASN A 339 2.90 -9.92 -0.93
CA ASN A 339 3.80 -10.12 -2.07
C ASN A 339 5.23 -10.43 -1.60
N ILE A 340 5.75 -9.65 -0.63
CA ILE A 340 7.06 -9.89 0.00
C ILE A 340 7.11 -11.29 0.64
N GLN A 341 6.09 -11.68 1.41
CA GLN A 341 6.03 -13.00 2.04
C GLN A 341 6.21 -14.12 1.00
N ASN A 342 5.48 -14.05 -0.12
CA ASN A 342 5.56 -15.07 -1.16
C ASN A 342 6.96 -15.13 -1.80
N LEU A 343 7.65 -13.99 -1.98
CA LEU A 343 9.04 -13.98 -2.43
C LEU A 343 9.97 -14.58 -1.36
N LEU A 344 9.80 -14.22 -0.08
CA LEU A 344 10.63 -14.75 1.00
C LEU A 344 10.53 -16.28 1.15
N GLU A 345 9.40 -16.89 0.80
CA GLU A 345 9.24 -18.35 0.77
C GLU A 345 10.18 -19.03 -0.26
N LEU A 346 10.61 -18.31 -1.31
CA LEU A 346 11.63 -18.78 -2.25
C LEU A 346 13.06 -18.52 -1.76
N LEU A 347 13.26 -17.45 -0.98
CA LEU A 347 14.58 -16.99 -0.55
C LEU A 347 15.00 -17.57 0.80
N ILE A 348 14.06 -17.91 1.69
CA ILE A 348 14.34 -18.41 3.03
C ILE A 348 13.86 -19.85 3.14
N LYS A 349 14.81 -20.78 3.42
CA LYS A 349 14.54 -22.19 3.60
C LYS A 349 14.99 -22.62 4.99
N LYS A 350 14.07 -23.18 5.77
CA LYS A 350 14.35 -23.69 7.15
C LYS A 350 15.05 -22.63 8.04
N GLY A 351 14.62 -21.37 7.94
CA GLY A 351 15.18 -20.27 8.74
C GLY A 351 16.55 -19.74 8.28
N ALA A 352 17.06 -20.19 7.14
CA ALA A 352 18.29 -19.70 6.51
C ALA A 352 18.00 -19.01 5.16
N PHE A 353 18.77 -17.98 4.85
CA PHE A 353 18.71 -17.33 3.52
C PHE A 353 19.45 -18.20 2.50
N ASP A 354 18.70 -18.94 1.68
CA ASP A 354 19.21 -19.92 0.70
C ASP A 354 18.43 -19.84 -0.62
N PRO A 355 18.56 -18.73 -1.38
CA PRO A 355 17.91 -18.56 -2.67
C PRO A 355 18.51 -19.48 -3.74
N ASP A 356 17.65 -20.12 -4.53
CA ASP A 356 18.08 -20.79 -5.77
C ASP A 356 18.17 -19.75 -6.90
N TYR A 357 19.37 -19.32 -7.24
CA TYR A 357 19.62 -18.34 -8.30
C TYR A 357 19.40 -18.87 -9.72
N ASN A 358 19.10 -20.17 -9.89
CA ASN A 358 18.67 -20.73 -11.18
C ASN A 358 17.14 -20.66 -11.35
N ASP A 359 16.40 -20.42 -10.26
CA ASP A 359 14.96 -20.19 -10.32
C ASP A 359 14.65 -18.93 -11.15
N GLU A 360 13.71 -19.01 -12.09
CA GLU A 360 13.38 -17.91 -13.00
C GLU A 360 12.89 -16.64 -12.28
N ILE A 361 12.17 -16.79 -11.14
CA ILE A 361 11.68 -15.65 -10.35
C ILE A 361 12.84 -15.00 -9.62
N VAL A 362 13.66 -15.78 -8.94
CA VAL A 362 14.86 -15.31 -8.23
C VAL A 362 15.81 -14.61 -9.19
N LYS A 363 16.09 -15.23 -10.34
CA LYS A 363 16.95 -14.70 -11.40
C LYS A 363 16.41 -13.40 -12.00
N GLY A 364 15.08 -13.30 -12.20
CA GLY A 364 14.45 -12.11 -12.75
C GLY A 364 14.36 -10.95 -11.76
N THR A 365 14.42 -11.24 -10.45
CA THR A 365 14.21 -10.25 -9.38
C THR A 365 15.53 -9.73 -8.79
N VAL A 366 16.60 -10.55 -8.80
CA VAL A 366 17.92 -10.15 -8.30
C VAL A 366 18.59 -9.15 -9.24
N ILE A 367 18.99 -7.98 -8.69
CA ILE A 367 19.61 -6.90 -9.47
C ILE A 367 21.14 -6.91 -9.30
N THR A 368 21.61 -6.91 -8.04
CA THR A 368 23.04 -6.92 -7.69
C THR A 368 23.36 -8.13 -6.81
N ARG A 369 24.57 -8.69 -6.98
CA ARG A 369 25.06 -9.80 -6.18
C ARG A 369 26.58 -9.91 -6.29
N ASN A 370 27.25 -10.19 -5.17
CA ASN A 370 28.71 -10.39 -5.12
C ASN A 370 29.51 -9.24 -5.75
N GLY A 371 29.06 -8.00 -5.58
CA GLY A 371 29.71 -6.84 -6.17
C GLY A 371 29.52 -6.67 -7.68
N GLU A 372 28.53 -7.35 -8.28
CA GLU A 372 28.22 -7.26 -9.70
C GLU A 372 26.74 -6.99 -9.96
N VAL A 373 26.41 -6.31 -11.05
CA VAL A 373 25.06 -6.23 -11.60
C VAL A 373 24.76 -7.50 -12.37
N VAL A 374 23.81 -8.30 -11.88
CA VAL A 374 23.47 -9.63 -12.45
C VAL A 374 22.21 -9.64 -13.30
N HIS A 375 21.32 -8.63 -13.16
CA HIS A 375 20.11 -8.50 -13.95
C HIS A 375 20.43 -7.96 -15.34
N GLU A 376 20.17 -8.74 -16.39
CA GLU A 376 20.62 -8.47 -17.77
C GLU A 376 20.17 -7.09 -18.30
N MET A 377 18.90 -6.74 -18.14
CA MET A 377 18.37 -5.44 -18.62
C MET A 377 19.03 -4.27 -17.87
N THR A 378 19.22 -4.41 -16.56
CA THR A 378 19.88 -3.40 -15.74
C THR A 378 21.35 -3.27 -16.10
N LYS A 379 22.04 -4.38 -16.36
CA LYS A 379 23.43 -4.41 -16.80
C LYS A 379 23.63 -3.66 -18.13
N GLN A 380 22.74 -3.91 -19.09
CA GLN A 380 22.73 -3.16 -20.36
C GLN A 380 22.52 -1.67 -20.13
N ARG A 381 21.57 -1.31 -19.26
CA ARG A 381 21.25 0.08 -18.95
C ARG A 381 22.37 0.81 -18.23
N VAL A 382 23.10 0.15 -17.30
CA VAL A 382 24.31 0.68 -16.64
C VAL A 382 25.42 0.92 -17.67
N ALA A 383 25.63 -0.01 -18.59
CA ALA A 383 26.62 0.13 -19.66
C ALA A 383 26.30 1.30 -20.61
N GLU A 384 25.04 1.47 -21.02
CA GLU A 384 24.56 2.60 -21.83
C GLU A 384 24.76 3.95 -21.14
N ALA A 385 24.57 4.00 -19.81
CA ALA A 385 24.75 5.21 -19.03
C ALA A 385 26.22 5.62 -18.83
N GLY A 386 27.17 4.79 -19.24
CA GLY A 386 28.61 5.06 -19.12
C GLY A 386 29.12 5.13 -17.68
N VAL A 387 28.34 4.63 -16.73
CA VAL A 387 28.71 4.58 -15.31
C VAL A 387 29.70 3.41 -15.14
N ALA A 388 30.98 3.75 -14.95
CA ALA A 388 31.99 2.75 -14.60
C ALA A 388 31.60 2.14 -13.24
N SER A 389 31.68 0.80 -13.13
CA SER A 389 31.50 0.14 -11.82
C SER A 389 32.52 0.75 -10.83
N PRO A 390 32.08 1.38 -9.74
CA PRO A 390 33.00 1.93 -8.77
C PRO A 390 33.84 0.80 -8.16
N PRO A 391 35.10 1.06 -7.78
CA PRO A 391 35.91 0.06 -7.09
C PRO A 391 35.22 -0.33 -5.76
N PRO A 392 35.35 -1.61 -5.33
CA PRO A 392 34.70 -2.10 -4.11
C PRO A 392 35.05 -1.20 -2.92
N VAL A 393 34.02 -0.70 -2.23
CA VAL A 393 34.22 0.05 -0.98
C VAL A 393 34.73 -0.93 0.07
N ALA A 394 35.90 -0.67 0.65
CA ALA A 394 36.43 -1.49 1.74
C ALA A 394 35.41 -1.58 2.88
N ALA A 395 35.15 -2.80 3.37
CA ALA A 395 34.28 -3.00 4.51
C ALA A 395 34.74 -2.12 5.69
N PRO A 396 33.83 -1.44 6.40
CA PRO A 396 34.19 -0.77 7.63
C PRO A 396 34.80 -1.81 8.60
N PRO A 397 35.84 -1.45 9.35
CA PRO A 397 36.44 -2.38 10.31
C PRO A 397 35.35 -2.84 11.31
N PRO A 398 35.42 -4.12 11.76
CA PRO A 398 34.48 -4.63 12.75
C PRO A 398 34.56 -3.72 13.98
N ALA A 399 33.41 -3.26 14.47
CA ALA A 399 33.32 -2.47 15.70
C ALA A 399 33.92 -3.32 16.83
N ASP A 400 35.00 -2.83 17.42
CA ASP A 400 35.68 -3.44 18.56
C ASP A 400 34.68 -3.67 19.71
N ALA A 401 34.38 -4.91 19.98
CA ALA A 401 33.49 -5.34 21.08
C ALA A 401 34.19 -5.31 22.45
N THR A 402 35.10 -4.35 22.66
CA THR A 402 35.84 -4.21 23.95
C THR A 402 35.90 -2.75 24.36
N ALA A 403 34.75 -2.19 24.74
CA ALA A 403 34.67 -1.06 25.67
C ALA A 403 33.31 -1.08 26.37
N ALA A 404 33.19 -1.92 27.41
CA ALA A 404 32.14 -1.71 28.40
C ALA A 404 32.41 -0.39 29.14
N PRO A 405 31.48 0.56 29.17
CA PRO A 405 31.65 1.76 29.98
C PRO A 405 31.59 1.35 31.46
N LYS A 406 32.64 1.67 32.21
CA LYS A 406 32.63 1.60 33.67
C LYS A 406 31.49 2.44 34.22
N ALA A 407 30.60 1.80 34.96
CA ALA A 407 29.56 2.45 35.73
C ALA A 407 30.20 3.43 36.73
N THR A 408 30.05 4.73 36.48
CA THR A 408 30.18 5.79 37.47
C THR A 408 28.84 5.93 38.18
N ALA A 409 28.84 5.89 39.48
CA ALA A 409 27.67 6.04 40.34
C ALA A 409 26.95 7.39 40.07
N PRO A 410 25.63 7.43 40.12
CA PRO A 410 24.87 8.63 39.86
C PRO A 410 25.03 9.62 41.01
N ASP A 411 25.47 10.83 40.66
CA ASP A 411 25.40 11.98 41.52
C ASP A 411 23.92 12.42 41.61
N GLN A 412 23.48 12.77 42.80
CA GLN A 412 22.10 13.12 43.12
C GLN A 412 21.73 14.45 42.41
N ALA A 413 20.97 14.40 41.34
CA ALA A 413 20.30 15.56 40.78
C ALA A 413 18.84 15.57 41.23
N SER A 414 18.42 16.69 41.78
CA SER A 414 17.04 16.99 42.20
C SER A 414 16.03 16.87 41.05
N PRO A 415 14.80 16.49 41.32
CA PRO A 415 13.79 16.34 40.28
C PRO A 415 13.42 17.71 39.68
N GLN A 416 13.69 17.89 38.39
CA GLN A 416 13.12 18.98 37.62
C GLN A 416 11.69 18.60 37.25
N GLY A 417 10.73 19.48 37.60
CA GLY A 417 9.32 19.31 37.26
C GLY A 417 9.10 19.32 35.74
N ILE A 418 8.16 18.52 35.30
CA ILE A 418 7.68 18.51 33.91
C ILE A 418 6.63 19.63 33.79
N GLU A 419 6.93 20.62 32.98
CA GLU A 419 6.00 21.71 32.63
C GLU A 419 5.06 21.19 31.53
N ILE A 420 3.76 21.07 31.85
CA ILE A 420 2.73 20.73 30.85
C ILE A 420 2.04 22.02 30.43
N VAL A 421 2.25 22.42 29.20
CA VAL A 421 1.53 23.56 28.60
C VAL A 421 0.20 23.05 28.03
N THR A 422 -0.89 23.51 28.57
CA THR A 422 -2.24 23.25 28.04
C THR A 422 -2.76 24.54 27.39
N GLU A 423 -2.91 24.55 26.09
CA GLU A 423 -3.58 25.64 25.38
C GLU A 423 -5.09 25.44 25.45
N THR A 424 -5.78 26.40 26.04
CA THR A 424 -7.26 26.45 26.00
C THR A 424 -7.66 27.52 24.98
N ILE A 425 -8.35 27.09 23.92
CA ILE A 425 -8.88 28.00 22.90
C ILE A 425 -10.33 28.31 23.26
N GLU A 426 -10.63 29.54 23.62
CA GLU A 426 -11.98 30.03 23.79
C GLU A 426 -12.45 30.71 22.50
N ILE A 427 -13.53 30.20 21.89
CA ILE A 427 -14.11 30.76 20.67
C ILE A 427 -15.27 31.68 21.08
N VAL A 428 -15.12 32.97 20.87
CA VAL A 428 -16.19 33.95 21.07
C VAL A 428 -16.73 34.35 19.68
N GLU A 429 -17.99 33.99 19.42
CA GLU A 429 -18.71 34.47 18.23
C GLU A 429 -19.25 35.87 18.46
N THR A 430 -18.88 36.80 17.59
CA THR A 430 -19.49 38.14 17.54
C THR A 430 -20.40 38.27 16.32
N ASP A 431 -21.39 39.11 16.37
CA ASP A 431 -22.40 39.37 15.31
C ASP A 431 -21.81 39.83 13.95
N ALA A 432 -20.50 39.92 13.84
CA ALA A 432 -19.77 40.28 12.61
C ALA A 432 -18.89 39.16 12.01
N GLY A 433 -18.91 37.94 12.58
CA GLY A 433 -18.23 36.77 12.00
C GLY A 433 -16.69 36.79 12.08
N ALA A 434 -16.08 37.49 13.04
CA ALA A 434 -14.63 37.51 13.26
C ALA A 434 -14.25 36.67 14.48
N ILE A 435 -13.23 35.82 14.34
CA ILE A 435 -12.65 35.02 15.42
C ILE A 435 -11.48 35.79 16.00
N ILE A 436 -11.50 36.06 17.31
CA ILE A 436 -10.37 36.67 18.06
C ILE A 436 -9.87 35.62 19.05
N VAL A 437 -8.56 35.36 19.05
CA VAL A 437 -7.89 34.48 20.02
C VAL A 437 -7.21 35.37 21.06
N ASP A 438 -7.61 35.29 22.32
CA ASP A 438 -6.97 35.99 23.44
C ASP A 438 -6.59 35.02 24.56
N GLU A 439 -5.36 35.22 25.05
CA GLU A 439 -4.72 34.79 26.30
C GLU A 439 -4.40 33.31 26.56
N ILE A 440 -3.11 33.10 26.91
CA ILE A 440 -2.52 31.84 27.38
C ILE A 440 -2.41 31.93 28.91
N ASP A 441 -3.10 31.04 29.63
CA ASP A 441 -2.91 30.86 31.07
C ASP A 441 -2.05 29.63 31.36
N VAL A 442 -0.98 29.81 32.14
CA VAL A 442 -0.13 28.73 32.64
C VAL A 442 -0.59 28.32 34.03
N VAL A 443 -0.95 27.05 34.22
CA VAL A 443 -1.34 26.51 35.53
C VAL A 443 -0.31 25.45 35.96
N ASP A 444 0.36 25.71 37.09
CA ASP A 444 1.25 24.74 37.77
C ASP A 444 0.44 23.67 38.49
N ILE A 445 0.55 22.41 38.06
CA ILE A 445 0.00 21.25 38.79
C ILE A 445 1.15 20.44 39.38
N VAL A 446 1.26 20.45 40.71
CA VAL A 446 2.09 19.53 41.48
C VAL A 446 1.26 18.30 41.82
N ALA A 447 1.61 17.13 41.27
CA ALA A 447 0.98 15.87 41.60
C ALA A 447 1.79 15.12 42.67
N ASP A 448 1.20 14.95 43.85
CA ASP A 448 1.65 14.01 44.89
C ASP A 448 1.32 12.57 44.48
N VAL A 449 2.32 11.70 44.39
CA VAL A 449 2.15 10.25 44.19
C VAL A 449 2.42 9.56 45.54
N PRO A 450 1.47 8.85 46.14
CA PRO A 450 1.76 7.99 47.28
C PRO A 450 2.25 6.60 46.83
N ASP A 451 3.35 6.21 47.46
CA ASP A 451 3.99 4.89 47.41
C ASP A 451 3.13 3.83 48.08
N SER A 452 3.06 2.63 47.55
CA SER A 452 3.07 1.32 48.20
C SER A 452 2.21 0.27 47.52
N ALA A 453 2.89 -0.78 47.04
CA ALA A 453 2.29 -2.08 46.72
C ALA A 453 1.87 -2.82 48.02
N PRO A 454 1.00 -3.86 47.94
CA PRO A 454 1.48 -5.21 47.63
C PRO A 454 0.55 -6.05 46.75
N ALA A 455 1.13 -7.10 46.20
CA ALA A 455 0.51 -8.16 45.43
C ALA A 455 -0.55 -8.93 46.22
N ASP A 456 -1.67 -9.27 45.56
CA ASP A 456 -2.33 -10.57 45.74
C ASP A 456 -3.26 -10.93 44.57
N GLN A 457 -3.27 -12.19 44.33
CA GLN A 457 -4.02 -13.16 43.55
C GLN A 457 -5.38 -12.80 42.93
N GLY A 458 -5.47 -13.14 41.64
CA GLY A 458 -6.56 -13.93 41.10
C GLY A 458 -7.97 -13.37 41.11
N SER A 459 -8.38 -12.74 39.99
CA SER A 459 -9.79 -12.80 39.59
C SER A 459 -9.92 -12.67 38.08
N ARG A 460 -10.47 -13.70 37.49
CA ARG A 460 -10.93 -13.71 36.10
C ARG A 460 -11.93 -12.59 35.89
N MET A 461 -11.53 -11.52 35.25
CA MET A 461 -12.44 -10.47 34.81
C MET A 461 -13.01 -10.90 33.45
N GLY A 462 -14.22 -11.51 33.51
CA GLY A 462 -15.03 -11.73 32.30
C GLY A 462 -15.35 -10.38 31.67
N LEU A 463 -14.89 -10.19 30.43
CA LEU A 463 -15.38 -9.11 29.59
C LEU A 463 -16.89 -9.27 29.47
N ARG A 464 -17.68 -8.33 30.02
CA ARG A 464 -19.06 -8.11 29.62
C ARG A 464 -18.99 -7.56 28.19
N MET A 465 -19.29 -8.41 27.21
CA MET A 465 -19.62 -7.94 25.87
C MET A 465 -21.03 -7.37 25.96
N ASP A 466 -21.19 -6.07 25.77
CA ASP A 466 -22.50 -5.45 25.62
C ASP A 466 -23.12 -5.99 24.32
N ALA A 467 -24.28 -6.62 24.46
CA ALA A 467 -25.07 -7.08 23.32
C ALA A 467 -25.52 -5.87 22.49
N GLY A 468 -25.36 -5.94 21.16
CA GLY A 468 -25.89 -4.93 20.24
C GLY A 468 -27.40 -4.74 20.40
N GLU A 469 -27.99 -3.68 19.84
CA GLU A 469 -29.40 -3.32 19.95
C GLU A 469 -30.38 -4.49 19.69
N ASN A 470 -29.99 -5.54 19.00
CA ASN A 470 -30.77 -6.73 18.69
C ASN A 470 -30.34 -7.98 19.49
N GLY A 471 -29.58 -7.84 20.59
CA GLY A 471 -29.16 -8.97 21.43
C GLY A 471 -28.16 -9.91 20.74
N SER A 472 -27.38 -9.41 19.78
CA SER A 472 -26.35 -10.18 19.09
C SER A 472 -24.95 -9.81 19.58
N VAL A 473 -23.99 -10.74 19.43
CA VAL A 473 -22.57 -10.51 19.58
C VAL A 473 -21.85 -10.94 18.30
N PRO A 474 -20.76 -10.27 17.89
CA PRO A 474 -19.99 -10.69 16.71
C PRO A 474 -19.34 -12.05 16.95
N GLY A 475 -19.24 -12.86 15.89
CA GLY A 475 -18.47 -14.10 15.90
C GLY A 475 -16.96 -13.82 15.99
N ASP A 476 -16.21 -14.72 16.59
CA ASP A 476 -14.75 -14.59 16.80
C ASP A 476 -13.91 -15.21 15.66
N GLY A 477 -14.55 -15.58 14.55
CA GLY A 477 -13.91 -16.23 13.41
C GLY A 477 -13.66 -17.74 13.63
N THR A 478 -14.09 -18.31 14.75
CA THR A 478 -14.06 -19.76 15.00
C THR A 478 -15.42 -20.40 14.71
N HIS A 479 -15.49 -21.75 14.82
CA HIS A 479 -16.76 -22.48 14.74
C HIS A 479 -17.62 -22.37 16.01
N ASN A 480 -17.23 -21.58 17.01
CA ASN A 480 -17.92 -21.50 18.29
C ASN A 480 -18.53 -20.12 18.51
N CYS A 481 -19.70 -20.09 19.13
CA CYS A 481 -20.27 -18.87 19.69
C CYS A 481 -19.96 -18.73 21.18
N PRO A 482 -19.89 -17.50 21.72
CA PRO A 482 -19.70 -17.29 23.17
C PRO A 482 -20.80 -17.93 24.02
N PRO A 483 -20.50 -18.32 25.29
CA PRO A 483 -21.52 -18.83 26.20
C PRO A 483 -22.71 -17.87 26.35
N GLY A 484 -23.93 -18.40 26.20
CA GLY A 484 -25.17 -17.61 26.24
C GLY A 484 -25.69 -17.15 24.88
N PHE A 485 -24.98 -17.40 23.78
CA PHE A 485 -25.37 -17.02 22.42
C PHE A 485 -25.30 -18.23 21.46
N PRO A 486 -26.14 -19.26 21.62
CA PRO A 486 -25.98 -20.51 20.89
C PRO A 486 -26.40 -20.47 19.41
N ILE A 487 -27.03 -19.41 18.94
CA ILE A 487 -27.53 -19.31 17.56
C ILE A 487 -26.47 -18.69 16.67
N LYS A 488 -26.00 -19.42 15.68
CA LYS A 488 -25.01 -18.95 14.70
C LYS A 488 -25.70 -18.31 13.50
N ALA A 489 -25.24 -17.14 13.05
CA ALA A 489 -25.79 -16.48 11.87
C ALA A 489 -24.69 -15.97 10.93
N ASN A 490 -25.00 -15.98 9.63
CA ASN A 490 -24.11 -15.53 8.58
C ASN A 490 -24.81 -14.42 7.76
N ALA A 491 -24.24 -13.23 7.75
CA ALA A 491 -24.79 -12.04 7.10
C ALA A 491 -24.87 -12.19 5.57
N GLN A 492 -23.92 -12.88 4.95
CA GLN A 492 -23.90 -13.05 3.51
C GLN A 492 -25.07 -13.90 3.00
N SER A 493 -25.43 -14.95 3.75
CA SER A 493 -26.57 -15.83 3.40
C SER A 493 -27.90 -15.38 4.01
N GLN A 494 -27.88 -14.52 5.02
CA GLN A 494 -28.99 -14.15 5.87
C GLN A 494 -29.69 -15.36 6.52
N ILE A 495 -28.90 -16.39 6.85
CA ILE A 495 -29.39 -17.63 7.46
C ILE A 495 -28.80 -17.76 8.86
N TYR A 496 -29.66 -18.18 9.82
CA TYR A 496 -29.19 -18.59 11.14
C TYR A 496 -29.30 -20.13 11.32
N HIS A 497 -28.42 -20.68 12.13
CA HIS A 497 -28.30 -22.10 12.43
C HIS A 497 -28.45 -22.32 13.94
N PRO A 498 -29.56 -22.92 14.41
CA PRO A 498 -29.67 -23.35 15.80
C PRO A 498 -28.80 -24.60 16.06
N PRO A 499 -28.51 -24.94 17.32
CA PRO A 499 -27.60 -26.05 17.68
C PRO A 499 -27.98 -27.42 17.13
N ASP A 500 -29.26 -27.64 16.86
CA ASP A 500 -29.84 -28.87 16.29
C ASP A 500 -29.82 -28.93 14.76
N SER A 501 -29.39 -27.88 14.08
CA SER A 501 -29.30 -27.86 12.62
C SER A 501 -28.11 -28.69 12.11
N SER A 502 -28.32 -29.41 11.01
CA SER A 502 -27.30 -30.29 10.39
C SER A 502 -26.00 -29.52 9.98
N SER A 503 -26.12 -28.26 9.73
CA SER A 503 -25.00 -27.38 9.32
C SER A 503 -24.34 -26.62 10.49
N TYR A 504 -24.86 -26.78 11.71
CA TYR A 504 -24.38 -25.99 12.86
C TYR A 504 -22.87 -26.10 13.13
N HIS A 505 -22.34 -27.33 13.12
CA HIS A 505 -20.92 -27.56 13.41
C HIS A 505 -19.96 -27.12 12.29
N GLN A 506 -20.49 -26.94 11.07
CA GLN A 506 -19.71 -26.51 9.90
C GLN A 506 -19.76 -24.99 9.69
N THR A 507 -20.68 -24.29 10.38
CA THR A 507 -20.88 -22.84 10.23
C THR A 507 -19.89 -22.08 11.09
N ILE A 508 -19.11 -21.19 10.46
CA ILE A 508 -18.33 -20.14 11.15
C ILE A 508 -19.26 -18.92 11.23
N PRO A 509 -19.74 -18.53 12.42
CA PRO A 509 -20.69 -17.43 12.55
C PRO A 509 -20.02 -16.07 12.36
N GLU A 510 -20.67 -15.16 11.65
CA GLU A 510 -20.37 -13.74 11.66
C GLU A 510 -21.07 -13.04 12.84
N PHE A 511 -22.23 -13.56 13.26
CA PHE A 511 -22.99 -13.12 14.43
C PHE A 511 -23.48 -14.32 15.24
N CYS A 512 -23.55 -14.12 16.57
CA CYS A 512 -24.13 -15.10 17.49
C CYS A 512 -25.29 -14.44 18.25
N PHE A 513 -26.44 -15.12 18.34
CA PHE A 513 -27.62 -14.64 19.03
C PHE A 513 -27.96 -15.52 20.22
N ALA A 514 -28.54 -14.92 21.25
CA ALA A 514 -29.01 -15.64 22.43
C ALA A 514 -30.21 -16.54 22.11
N THR A 515 -31.09 -16.10 21.20
CA THR A 515 -32.32 -16.82 20.81
C THR A 515 -32.56 -16.76 19.31
N ALA A 516 -33.38 -17.68 18.79
CA ALA A 516 -33.80 -17.69 17.39
C ALA A 516 -34.65 -16.46 17.04
N GLU A 517 -35.52 -16.03 17.96
CA GLU A 517 -36.35 -14.82 17.80
C GLU A 517 -35.48 -13.57 17.64
N GLY A 518 -34.36 -13.50 18.38
CA GLY A 518 -33.37 -12.41 18.24
C GLY A 518 -32.72 -12.38 16.86
N ALA A 519 -32.41 -13.54 16.30
CA ALA A 519 -31.87 -13.64 14.95
C ALA A 519 -32.93 -13.27 13.89
N GLU A 520 -34.17 -13.68 14.06
CA GLU A 520 -35.29 -13.32 13.16
C GLU A 520 -35.58 -11.81 13.21
N ALA A 521 -35.60 -11.21 14.40
CA ALA A 521 -35.76 -9.77 14.57
C ALA A 521 -34.63 -8.96 13.90
N ALA A 522 -33.44 -9.55 13.79
CA ALA A 522 -32.31 -8.98 13.07
C ALA A 522 -32.33 -9.26 11.55
N GLY A 523 -33.39 -9.93 11.03
CA GLY A 523 -33.59 -10.16 9.60
C GLY A 523 -33.02 -11.47 9.06
N PHE A 524 -32.54 -12.38 9.93
CA PHE A 524 -32.08 -13.70 9.53
C PHE A 524 -33.22 -14.71 9.42
N ARG A 525 -33.08 -15.74 8.58
CA ARG A 525 -34.03 -16.82 8.38
C ARG A 525 -33.45 -18.14 8.88
N ALA A 526 -34.30 -19.04 9.39
CA ALA A 526 -33.86 -20.37 9.80
C ALA A 526 -33.24 -21.16 8.64
N SER A 527 -32.17 -21.91 8.93
CA SER A 527 -31.65 -22.89 7.98
C SER A 527 -32.73 -23.95 7.68
N ARG A 528 -32.89 -24.31 6.41
CA ARG A 528 -33.72 -25.46 6.05
C ARG A 528 -32.98 -26.71 6.54
N THR A 529 -33.64 -27.52 7.35
CA THR A 529 -33.16 -28.83 7.86
C THR A 529 -32.76 -29.76 6.73
#